data_d5d38ab71de0d89ef88ebb5e10a755d7
#
_entry.id   d5d38ab71de0d89ef88ebb5e10a755d7
#
_cell.length_a   1.000
_cell.length_b   1.000
_cell.length_c   1.000
_cell.angle_alpha   90.00
_cell.angle_beta   90.00
_cell.angle_gamma   90.00
#
_symmetry.space_group_name_H-M   'P 1'
#
loop_
_entity.id
_entity.type
_entity.pdbx_description
1 polymer ?
#
loop_
_entity_poly.entity_id
_entity_poly.type
_entity_poly.pdbx_seq_one_letter_code
_entity_poly.pdbx_strand_id
1 'polypeptide(L)'
;MSRSFALAPNVGARLLMGLLFVSIIFHLPLAGAWFPNASESSQALTRAKARAALASAYFQAGMFVFALEEVDQALILTPQHAPALVLKALLFQQQNKADLSRKYFQQAMAVAPQDPQVALQRGIFDCQNDHFEAAFEQFKRALGLSLGPLQVRTNWIWGQCLRRNKQFEAANERMSYAFAQQPGLISEALELVELKIQLGKYIEAEKILEYLNDSPSVSAQSVWFALQLAERQNQADKKNHWGKMLGLHFSNSAQWRAYQDGASHD
;
A
#
# COMPACT_ATOMS: atom_id res chain seq x y z
N MET A 1 -36.93 47.16 52.40
CA MET A 1 -37.85 46.83 53.51
C MET A 1 -37.32 45.50 54.06
N SER A 2 -36.54 45.56 55.15
CA SER A 2 -36.90 45.29 56.55
C SER A 2 -37.18 43.78 56.75
N ARG A 3 -36.59 43.06 57.59
CA ARG A 3 -35.86 43.10 58.92
C ARG A 3 -35.57 41.65 59.23
N SER A 4 -34.39 41.19 59.56
CA SER A 4 -33.77 41.10 60.91
C SER A 4 -34.57 40.34 61.98
N PHE A 5 -33.88 39.33 62.56
CA PHE A 5 -33.69 39.01 63.99
C PHE A 5 -33.46 37.51 64.14
N ALA A 6 -32.30 36.97 64.42
CA ALA A 6 -31.51 36.93 65.68
C ALA A 6 -32.23 36.20 66.85
N LEU A 7 -31.60 35.09 67.31
CA LEU A 7 -31.07 34.89 68.68
C LEU A 7 -30.87 33.39 68.98
N ALA A 8 -29.66 33.06 69.41
CA ALA A 8 -29.33 31.89 70.23
C ALA A 8 -29.75 32.10 71.69
N PRO A 9 -29.43 31.28 72.69
CA PRO A 9 -28.67 30.06 72.88
C PRO A 9 -29.35 28.99 73.81
N ASN A 10 -28.74 27.83 74.04
CA ASN A 10 -28.43 27.25 75.36
C ASN A 10 -27.92 25.83 75.29
N VAL A 11 -26.73 25.62 75.63
CA VAL A 11 -26.12 25.00 76.83
C VAL A 11 -26.83 23.74 77.36
N GLY A 12 -26.09 22.64 77.29
CA GLY A 12 -26.24 21.64 78.31
C GLY A 12 -25.97 20.17 77.96
N ALA A 13 -25.00 19.69 78.61
CA ALA A 13 -24.80 18.32 79.07
C ALA A 13 -23.88 17.38 78.31
N ARG A 14 -22.73 17.15 78.89
CA ARG A 14 -21.75 16.10 78.75
C ARG A 14 -22.35 14.72 78.85
N LEU A 15 -22.00 13.84 77.97
CA LEU A 15 -21.86 12.39 78.30
C LEU A 15 -20.73 11.80 77.43
N LEU A 16 -19.63 11.49 78.10
CA LEU A 16 -18.51 10.71 77.61
C LEU A 16 -19.04 9.31 77.35
N MET A 17 -18.95 8.83 76.13
CA MET A 17 -19.01 7.43 75.79
C MET A 17 -17.95 7.12 74.78
N GLY A 18 -16.83 6.54 75.23
CA GLY A 18 -15.71 6.09 74.41
C GLY A 18 -16.16 4.99 73.49
N LEU A 19 -16.06 5.21 72.22
CA LEU A 19 -16.12 4.18 71.17
C LEU A 19 -14.73 3.98 70.64
N LEU A 20 -14.11 2.85 71.02
CA LEU A 20 -12.90 2.30 70.42
C LEU A 20 -13.20 1.99 68.95
N PHE A 21 -12.77 2.89 68.04
CA PHE A 21 -12.67 2.56 66.64
C PHE A 21 -11.45 1.68 66.43
N VAL A 22 -11.68 0.37 66.36
CA VAL A 22 -10.71 -0.59 65.82
C VAL A 22 -10.65 -0.33 64.34
N SER A 23 -9.64 0.43 63.89
CA SER A 23 -9.28 0.60 62.48
C SER A 23 -8.74 -0.70 61.96
N ILE A 24 -9.59 -1.54 61.37
CA ILE A 24 -9.16 -2.65 60.53
C ILE A 24 -8.66 -2.04 59.27
N ILE A 25 -7.33 -1.80 59.20
CA ILE A 25 -6.65 -1.48 57.94
C ILE A 25 -6.66 -2.75 57.12
N PHE A 26 -7.62 -2.85 56.18
CA PHE A 26 -7.61 -3.84 55.14
C PHE A 26 -6.37 -3.54 54.23
N HIS A 27 -5.29 -4.23 54.52
CA HIS A 27 -4.17 -4.31 53.55
C HIS A 27 -4.64 -5.14 52.38
N LEU A 28 -5.29 -4.53 51.41
CA LEU A 28 -5.40 -5.04 50.07
C LEU A 28 -3.97 -5.13 49.52
N PRO A 29 -3.48 -6.32 49.16
CA PRO A 29 -2.26 -6.39 48.39
C PRO A 29 -2.54 -5.63 47.08
N LEU A 30 -1.88 -4.49 46.89
CA LEU A 30 -1.70 -3.90 45.59
C LEU A 30 -1.05 -5.00 44.75
N ALA A 31 -1.87 -5.75 44.00
CA ALA A 31 -1.38 -6.54 42.90
C ALA A 31 -0.65 -5.54 42.02
N GLY A 32 0.67 -5.48 42.15
CA GLY A 32 1.51 -4.62 41.35
C GLY A 32 1.22 -4.95 39.90
N ALA A 33 0.48 -4.07 39.24
CA ALA A 33 0.35 -4.12 37.81
C ALA A 33 1.79 -4.04 37.27
N TRP A 34 2.27 -5.18 36.78
CA TRP A 34 3.60 -5.30 36.21
C TRP A 34 3.60 -4.52 34.89
N PHE A 35 3.92 -3.23 34.97
CA PHE A 35 4.15 -2.42 33.78
C PHE A 35 5.57 -2.71 33.32
N PRO A 36 5.78 -3.26 32.13
CA PRO A 36 7.12 -3.45 31.61
C PRO A 36 7.82 -2.10 31.62
N ASN A 37 9.07 -2.08 32.10
CA ASN A 37 9.84 -0.84 32.16
C ASN A 37 10.09 -0.34 30.73
N ALA A 38 10.37 0.96 30.56
CA ALA A 38 10.54 1.58 29.25
C ALA A 38 11.67 0.92 28.42
N SER A 39 12.67 0.34 29.07
CA SER A 39 13.76 -0.39 28.41
C SER A 39 13.31 -1.75 27.84
N GLU A 40 12.48 -2.48 28.56
CA GLU A 40 11.93 -3.77 28.10
C GLU A 40 10.97 -3.60 26.93
N SER A 41 10.12 -2.57 26.97
CA SER A 41 9.21 -2.24 25.85
C SER A 41 9.97 -1.80 24.60
N SER A 42 11.06 -1.04 24.75
CA SER A 42 11.95 -0.64 23.65
C SER A 42 12.68 -1.84 23.04
N GLN A 43 13.17 -2.77 23.85
CA GLN A 43 13.80 -3.98 23.37
C GLN A 43 12.80 -4.92 22.66
N ALA A 44 11.57 -5.06 23.19
CA ALA A 44 10.52 -5.84 22.56
C ALA A 44 10.18 -5.26 21.18
N LEU A 45 10.04 -3.95 21.05
CA LEU A 45 9.79 -3.28 19.78
C LEU A 45 10.95 -3.49 18.77
N THR A 46 12.19 -3.37 19.23
CA THR A 46 13.37 -3.60 18.37
C THR A 46 13.41 -5.02 17.83
N ARG A 47 13.15 -6.00 18.69
CA ARG A 47 13.06 -7.41 18.30
C ARG A 47 11.89 -7.68 17.37
N ALA A 48 10.72 -7.08 17.62
CA ALA A 48 9.56 -7.20 16.74
C ALA A 48 9.84 -6.62 15.34
N LYS A 49 10.51 -5.47 15.24
CA LYS A 49 10.95 -4.91 13.96
C LYS A 49 11.90 -5.83 13.21
N ALA A 50 12.88 -6.41 13.89
CA ALA A 50 13.83 -7.35 13.28
C ALA A 50 13.11 -8.61 12.75
N ARG A 51 12.18 -9.19 13.53
CA ARG A 51 11.35 -10.32 13.12
C ARG A 51 10.47 -9.97 11.90
N ALA A 52 9.82 -8.81 11.91
CA ALA A 52 9.01 -8.36 10.79
C ALA A 52 9.83 -8.11 9.52
N ALA A 53 11.07 -7.60 9.64
CA ALA A 53 11.97 -7.45 8.51
C ALA A 53 12.40 -8.82 7.93
N LEU A 54 12.73 -9.78 8.78
CA LEU A 54 13.04 -11.16 8.38
C LEU A 54 11.84 -11.83 7.69
N ALA A 55 10.66 -11.67 8.27
CA ALA A 55 9.41 -12.15 7.67
C ALA A 55 9.16 -11.55 6.28
N SER A 56 9.44 -10.27 6.11
CA SER A 56 9.33 -9.60 4.80
C SER A 56 10.31 -10.19 3.78
N ALA A 57 11.55 -10.50 4.19
CA ALA A 57 12.52 -11.14 3.33
C ALA A 57 12.07 -12.56 2.92
N TYR A 58 11.56 -13.36 3.86
CA TYR A 58 10.97 -14.67 3.55
C TYR A 58 9.76 -14.57 2.62
N PHE A 59 8.90 -13.57 2.82
CA PHE A 59 7.75 -13.33 1.95
C PHE A 59 8.19 -13.04 0.51
N GLN A 60 9.20 -12.16 0.32
CA GLN A 60 9.76 -11.85 -0.98
C GLN A 60 10.42 -13.04 -1.67
N ALA A 61 11.02 -13.95 -0.88
CA ALA A 61 11.59 -15.20 -1.36
C ALA A 61 10.54 -16.31 -1.64
N GLY A 62 9.24 -16.03 -1.43
CA GLY A 62 8.16 -17.03 -1.57
C GLY A 62 8.11 -18.07 -0.44
N MET A 63 8.89 -17.88 0.61
CA MET A 63 8.98 -18.82 1.76
C MET A 63 7.88 -18.50 2.79
N PHE A 64 6.62 -18.64 2.40
CA PHE A 64 5.46 -18.13 3.16
C PHE A 64 5.28 -18.76 4.53
N VAL A 65 5.67 -20.02 4.73
CA VAL A 65 5.59 -20.69 6.04
C VAL A 65 6.52 -20.01 7.04
N PHE A 66 7.79 -19.81 6.67
CA PHE A 66 8.77 -19.13 7.51
C PHE A 66 8.40 -17.66 7.75
N ALA A 67 7.86 -16.98 6.71
CA ALA A 67 7.36 -15.63 6.86
C ALA A 67 6.25 -15.54 7.92
N LEU A 68 5.32 -16.51 7.95
CA LEU A 68 4.22 -16.53 8.90
C LEU A 68 4.72 -16.77 10.33
N GLU A 69 5.67 -17.70 10.54
CA GLU A 69 6.29 -17.94 11.84
C GLU A 69 6.95 -16.67 12.41
N GLU A 70 7.75 -15.98 11.59
CA GLU A 70 8.42 -14.74 12.01
C GLU A 70 7.44 -13.58 12.28
N VAL A 71 6.37 -13.47 11.49
CA VAL A 71 5.31 -12.49 11.76
C VAL A 71 4.61 -12.79 13.08
N ASP A 72 4.32 -14.05 13.37
CA ASP A 72 3.67 -14.44 14.62
C ASP A 72 4.56 -14.12 15.82
N GLN A 73 5.86 -14.39 15.73
CA GLN A 73 6.84 -14.00 16.76
C GLN A 73 6.93 -12.48 16.93
N ALA A 74 6.87 -11.70 15.83
CA ALA A 74 6.83 -10.25 15.91
C ALA A 74 5.59 -9.73 16.65
N LEU A 75 4.41 -10.33 16.38
CA LEU A 75 3.15 -9.96 17.00
C LEU A 75 3.00 -10.44 18.44
N ILE A 76 3.68 -11.52 18.84
CA ILE A 76 3.80 -11.92 20.26
C ILE A 76 4.58 -10.85 21.04
N LEU A 77 5.67 -10.34 20.48
CA LEU A 77 6.48 -9.29 21.10
C LEU A 77 5.78 -7.93 21.13
N THR A 78 5.09 -7.59 20.05
CA THR A 78 4.39 -6.31 19.91
C THR A 78 3.10 -6.51 19.10
N PRO A 79 1.95 -6.79 19.77
CA PRO A 79 0.67 -7.06 19.10
C PRO A 79 0.18 -5.93 18.18
N GLN A 80 0.62 -4.69 18.45
CA GLN A 80 0.26 -3.49 17.70
C GLN A 80 1.34 -3.07 16.69
N HIS A 81 2.16 -4.01 16.19
CA HIS A 81 3.16 -3.71 15.17
C HIS A 81 2.51 -3.69 13.78
N ALA A 82 2.13 -2.49 13.29
CA ALA A 82 1.38 -2.32 12.04
C ALA A 82 2.04 -3.01 10.83
N PRO A 83 3.37 -2.90 10.58
CA PRO A 83 4.00 -3.63 9.48
C PRO A 83 3.84 -5.15 9.54
N ALA A 84 3.91 -5.74 10.75
CA ALA A 84 3.69 -7.18 10.92
C ALA A 84 2.23 -7.57 10.68
N LEU A 85 1.27 -6.74 11.12
CA LEU A 85 -0.16 -6.95 10.83
C LEU A 85 -0.46 -6.90 9.33
N VAL A 86 0.14 -5.93 8.61
CA VAL A 86 0.03 -5.85 7.15
C VAL A 86 0.62 -7.10 6.49
N LEU A 87 1.82 -7.51 6.89
CA LEU A 87 2.46 -8.70 6.32
C LEU A 87 1.66 -9.97 6.59
N LYS A 88 1.07 -10.10 7.78
CA LYS A 88 0.18 -11.21 8.10
C LYS A 88 -1.07 -11.23 7.22
N ALA A 89 -1.64 -10.05 6.95
CA ALA A 89 -2.74 -9.91 6.01
C ALA A 89 -2.35 -10.39 4.60
N LEU A 90 -1.18 -9.98 4.10
CA LEU A 90 -0.65 -10.40 2.80
C LEU A 90 -0.40 -11.91 2.74
N LEU A 91 0.11 -12.51 3.81
CA LEU A 91 0.31 -13.96 3.90
C LEU A 91 -1.02 -14.73 3.82
N PHE A 92 -2.07 -14.26 4.49
CA PHE A 92 -3.39 -14.86 4.36
C PHE A 92 -4.00 -14.66 2.98
N GLN A 93 -3.71 -13.56 2.31
CA GLN A 93 -4.11 -13.34 0.92
C GLN A 93 -3.46 -14.37 -0.01
N GLN A 94 -2.17 -14.65 0.14
CA GLN A 94 -1.48 -15.72 -0.61
C GLN A 94 -2.10 -17.10 -0.38
N GLN A 95 -2.72 -17.32 0.77
CA GLN A 95 -3.44 -18.55 1.10
C GLN A 95 -4.91 -18.53 0.65
N ASN A 96 -5.36 -17.52 -0.10
CA ASN A 96 -6.75 -17.30 -0.49
C ASN A 96 -7.74 -17.20 0.71
N LYS A 97 -7.26 -16.77 1.87
CA LYS A 97 -8.05 -16.58 3.10
C LYS A 97 -8.45 -15.10 3.22
N ALA A 98 -9.33 -14.63 2.33
CA ALA A 98 -9.68 -13.22 2.20
C ALA A 98 -10.24 -12.59 3.49
N ASP A 99 -11.04 -13.33 4.27
CA ASP A 99 -11.62 -12.82 5.53
C ASP A 99 -10.55 -12.59 6.62
N LEU A 100 -9.58 -13.51 6.74
CA LEU A 100 -8.45 -13.32 7.65
C LEU A 100 -7.56 -12.17 7.19
N SER A 101 -7.29 -12.08 5.90
CA SER A 101 -6.56 -10.94 5.33
C SER A 101 -7.24 -9.62 5.68
N ARG A 102 -8.55 -9.51 5.44
CA ARG A 102 -9.36 -8.32 5.75
C ARG A 102 -9.28 -7.97 7.23
N LYS A 103 -9.41 -8.96 8.12
CA LYS A 103 -9.30 -8.77 9.58
C LYS A 103 -7.96 -8.15 9.98
N TYR A 104 -6.84 -8.66 9.46
CA TYR A 104 -5.52 -8.14 9.82
C TYR A 104 -5.24 -6.77 9.21
N PHE A 105 -5.75 -6.47 8.01
CA PHE A 105 -5.72 -5.10 7.47
C PHE A 105 -6.53 -4.13 8.34
N GLN A 106 -7.69 -4.54 8.84
CA GLN A 106 -8.48 -3.70 9.77
C GLN A 106 -7.71 -3.39 11.05
N GLN A 107 -7.04 -4.39 11.63
CA GLN A 107 -6.18 -4.19 12.79
C GLN A 107 -5.01 -3.24 12.49
N ALA A 108 -4.33 -3.41 11.36
CA ALA A 108 -3.24 -2.52 10.94
C ALA A 108 -3.72 -1.06 10.79
N MET A 109 -4.88 -0.86 10.16
CA MET A 109 -5.50 0.46 10.01
C MET A 109 -5.91 1.10 11.34
N ALA A 110 -6.36 0.29 12.32
CA ALA A 110 -6.71 0.77 13.65
C ALA A 110 -5.47 1.22 14.44
N VAL A 111 -4.37 0.49 14.29
CA VAL A 111 -3.10 0.76 14.99
C VAL A 111 -2.36 1.94 14.38
N ALA A 112 -2.34 2.04 13.06
CA ALA A 112 -1.59 3.05 12.33
C ALA A 112 -2.48 3.79 11.31
N PRO A 113 -3.47 4.56 11.78
CA PRO A 113 -4.45 5.22 10.91
C PRO A 113 -3.85 6.30 10.01
N GLN A 114 -2.67 6.82 10.33
CA GLN A 114 -1.97 7.85 9.56
C GLN A 114 -0.78 7.29 8.76
N ASP A 115 -0.63 5.97 8.67
CA ASP A 115 0.43 5.36 7.87
C ASP A 115 -0.04 5.20 6.42
N PRO A 116 0.57 5.94 5.46
CA PRO A 116 0.21 5.85 4.05
C PRO A 116 0.51 4.46 3.44
N GLN A 117 1.50 3.74 3.97
CA GLN A 117 1.82 2.38 3.50
C GLN A 117 0.71 1.39 3.87
N VAL A 118 0.15 1.50 5.07
CA VAL A 118 -0.98 0.66 5.50
C VAL A 118 -2.19 0.92 4.60
N ALA A 119 -2.50 2.19 4.34
CA ALA A 119 -3.59 2.58 3.44
C ALA A 119 -3.35 2.05 2.00
N LEU A 120 -2.13 2.22 1.46
CA LEU A 120 -1.77 1.73 0.13
C LEU A 120 -1.95 0.21 0.03
N GLN A 121 -1.41 -0.56 0.98
CA GLN A 121 -1.52 -2.02 0.97
C GLN A 121 -2.97 -2.50 1.09
N ARG A 122 -3.76 -1.82 1.91
CA ARG A 122 -5.20 -2.10 1.99
C ARG A 122 -5.92 -1.80 0.67
N GLY A 123 -5.60 -0.69 0.01
CA GLY A 123 -6.15 -0.35 -1.30
C GLY A 123 -5.82 -1.40 -2.36
N ILE A 124 -4.58 -1.91 -2.37
CA ILE A 124 -4.17 -3.01 -3.26
C ILE A 124 -5.02 -4.26 -3.01
N PHE A 125 -5.18 -4.63 -1.74
CA PHE A 125 -6.00 -5.79 -1.35
C PHE A 125 -7.46 -5.64 -1.81
N ASP A 126 -8.08 -4.50 -1.54
CA ASP A 126 -9.48 -4.25 -1.93
C ASP A 126 -9.63 -4.26 -3.47
N CYS A 127 -8.68 -3.68 -4.21
CA CYS A 127 -8.67 -3.72 -5.67
C CYS A 127 -8.54 -5.13 -6.24
N GLN A 128 -7.68 -5.96 -5.67
CA GLN A 128 -7.49 -7.35 -6.11
C GLN A 128 -8.72 -8.23 -5.86
N ASN A 129 -9.58 -7.84 -4.91
CA ASN A 129 -10.85 -8.50 -4.62
C ASN A 129 -12.05 -7.78 -5.27
N ASP A 130 -11.82 -6.91 -6.26
CA ASP A 130 -12.82 -6.16 -7.01
C ASP A 130 -13.71 -5.23 -6.16
N HIS A 131 -13.24 -4.87 -4.96
CA HIS A 131 -13.88 -3.87 -4.09
C HIS A 131 -13.35 -2.46 -4.47
N PHE A 132 -13.64 -2.01 -5.69
CA PHE A 132 -13.01 -0.84 -6.29
C PHE A 132 -13.24 0.46 -5.53
N GLU A 133 -14.46 0.75 -5.08
CA GLU A 133 -14.78 1.95 -4.32
C GLU A 133 -14.01 2.02 -3.00
N ALA A 134 -13.94 0.88 -2.29
CA ALA A 134 -13.15 0.78 -1.06
C ALA A 134 -11.64 0.99 -1.35
N ALA A 135 -11.13 0.41 -2.45
CA ALA A 135 -9.75 0.59 -2.88
C ALA A 135 -9.43 2.06 -3.18
N PHE A 136 -10.32 2.77 -3.90
CA PHE A 136 -10.11 4.17 -4.26
C PHE A 136 -10.07 5.08 -3.04
N GLU A 137 -10.90 4.84 -2.04
CA GLU A 137 -10.84 5.58 -0.77
C GLU A 137 -9.50 5.35 -0.04
N GLN A 138 -8.96 4.12 -0.06
CA GLN A 138 -7.67 3.85 0.55
C GLN A 138 -6.51 4.49 -0.24
N PHE A 139 -6.53 4.47 -1.57
CA PHE A 139 -5.54 5.15 -2.39
C PHE A 139 -5.59 6.67 -2.20
N LYS A 140 -6.78 7.26 -2.13
CA LYS A 140 -6.96 8.68 -1.82
C LYS A 140 -6.37 9.04 -0.46
N ARG A 141 -6.62 8.21 0.56
CA ARG A 141 -6.04 8.37 1.89
C ARG A 141 -4.52 8.26 1.85
N ALA A 142 -3.96 7.24 1.18
CA ALA A 142 -2.52 7.08 1.02
C ALA A 142 -1.89 8.31 0.36
N LEU A 143 -2.49 8.87 -0.69
CA LEU A 143 -2.00 10.08 -1.36
C LEU A 143 -2.03 11.31 -0.46
N GLY A 144 -3.09 11.48 0.34
CA GLY A 144 -3.20 12.62 1.27
C GLY A 144 -2.16 12.59 2.39
N LEU A 145 -1.56 11.42 2.66
CA LEU A 145 -0.58 11.20 3.73
C LEU A 145 0.86 11.03 3.21
N SER A 146 1.05 10.91 1.89
CA SER A 146 2.35 10.58 1.30
C SER A 146 2.93 11.71 0.46
N LEU A 147 4.28 11.75 0.40
CA LEU A 147 5.04 12.63 -0.47
C LEU A 147 6.13 11.82 -1.20
N GLY A 148 6.68 12.40 -2.27
CA GLY A 148 7.82 11.85 -3.00
C GLY A 148 7.55 10.46 -3.62
N PRO A 149 8.48 9.50 -3.48
CA PRO A 149 8.40 8.21 -4.17
C PRO A 149 7.14 7.40 -3.85
N LEU A 150 6.63 7.50 -2.62
CA LEU A 150 5.41 6.80 -2.24
C LEU A 150 4.17 7.37 -2.94
N GLN A 151 4.12 8.68 -3.13
CA GLN A 151 3.05 9.35 -3.88
C GLN A 151 3.05 8.90 -5.36
N VAL A 152 4.25 8.82 -5.97
CA VAL A 152 4.42 8.32 -7.34
C VAL A 152 3.91 6.88 -7.46
N ARG A 153 4.39 5.99 -6.57
CA ARG A 153 3.98 4.60 -6.51
C ARG A 153 2.47 4.44 -6.30
N THR A 154 1.88 5.24 -5.40
CA THR A 154 0.44 5.18 -5.13
C THR A 154 -0.39 5.58 -6.35
N ASN A 155 0.02 6.64 -7.08
CA ASN A 155 -0.65 7.04 -8.32
C ASN A 155 -0.56 5.94 -9.39
N TRP A 156 0.61 5.31 -9.54
CA TRP A 156 0.78 4.21 -10.47
C TRP A 156 -0.17 3.04 -10.17
N ILE A 157 -0.14 2.55 -8.94
CA ILE A 157 -0.97 1.42 -8.48
C ILE A 157 -2.46 1.75 -8.57
N TRP A 158 -2.85 2.97 -8.20
CA TRP A 158 -4.24 3.40 -8.37
C TRP A 158 -4.63 3.42 -9.85
N GLY A 159 -3.76 3.89 -10.73
CA GLY A 159 -3.98 3.84 -12.18
C GLY A 159 -4.19 2.41 -12.69
N GLN A 160 -3.38 1.44 -12.24
CA GLN A 160 -3.58 0.03 -12.57
C GLN A 160 -4.94 -0.51 -12.07
N CYS A 161 -5.35 -0.11 -10.87
CA CYS A 161 -6.65 -0.46 -10.32
C CYS A 161 -7.81 0.13 -11.12
N LEU A 162 -7.71 1.40 -11.52
CA LEU A 162 -8.68 2.07 -12.40
C LEU A 162 -8.77 1.36 -13.76
N ARG A 163 -7.63 0.95 -14.35
CA ARG A 163 -7.59 0.17 -15.59
C ARG A 163 -8.33 -1.16 -15.44
N ARG A 164 -8.12 -1.86 -14.33
CA ARG A 164 -8.86 -3.10 -14.02
C ARG A 164 -10.37 -2.86 -13.90
N ASN A 165 -10.77 -1.73 -13.32
CA ASN A 165 -12.17 -1.30 -13.24
C ASN A 165 -12.68 -0.62 -14.54
N LYS A 166 -11.94 -0.72 -15.66
CA LYS A 166 -12.28 -0.16 -16.98
C LYS A 166 -12.46 1.37 -17.01
N GLN A 167 -11.94 2.08 -16.02
CA GLN A 167 -11.91 3.55 -15.98
C GLN A 167 -10.63 4.06 -16.64
N PHE A 168 -10.53 3.87 -17.96
CA PHE A 168 -9.28 4.03 -18.71
C PHE A 168 -8.74 5.45 -18.74
N GLU A 169 -9.60 6.49 -18.85
CA GLU A 169 -9.18 7.88 -18.83
C GLU A 169 -8.60 8.27 -17.48
N ALA A 170 -9.26 7.92 -16.39
CA ALA A 170 -8.77 8.18 -15.04
C ALA A 170 -7.48 7.38 -14.75
N ALA A 171 -7.36 6.16 -15.27
CA ALA A 171 -6.14 5.37 -15.21
C ALA A 171 -4.98 6.08 -15.92
N ASN A 172 -5.22 6.59 -17.14
CA ASN A 172 -4.22 7.31 -17.90
C ASN A 172 -3.75 8.58 -17.18
N GLU A 173 -4.62 9.35 -16.55
CA GLU A 173 -4.24 10.53 -15.77
C GLU A 173 -3.28 10.17 -14.63
N ARG A 174 -3.62 9.15 -13.83
CA ARG A 174 -2.82 8.71 -12.70
C ARG A 174 -1.47 8.14 -13.12
N MET A 175 -1.46 7.25 -14.12
CA MET A 175 -0.25 6.63 -14.63
C MET A 175 0.66 7.65 -15.34
N SER A 176 0.09 8.61 -16.10
CA SER A 176 0.86 9.70 -16.72
C SER A 176 1.50 10.60 -15.68
N TYR A 177 0.80 10.92 -14.58
CA TYR A 177 1.39 11.67 -13.48
C TYR A 177 2.59 10.92 -12.88
N ALA A 178 2.43 9.63 -12.59
CA ALA A 178 3.50 8.82 -12.00
C ALA A 178 4.71 8.72 -12.94
N PHE A 179 4.49 8.47 -14.23
CA PHE A 179 5.54 8.41 -15.24
C PHE A 179 6.28 9.73 -15.38
N ALA A 180 5.58 10.87 -15.38
CA ALA A 180 6.22 12.19 -15.46
C ALA A 180 7.14 12.50 -14.28
N GLN A 181 6.84 11.95 -13.09
CA GLN A 181 7.70 12.11 -11.91
C GLN A 181 8.88 11.14 -11.90
N GLN A 182 8.74 9.96 -12.51
CA GLN A 182 9.76 8.91 -12.51
C GLN A 182 9.74 8.13 -13.83
N PRO A 183 10.32 8.66 -14.91
CA PRO A 183 10.24 8.05 -16.26
C PRO A 183 11.13 6.82 -16.47
N GLY A 184 11.98 6.47 -15.49
CA GLY A 184 12.99 5.41 -15.63
C GLY A 184 12.50 3.96 -15.54
N LEU A 185 11.20 3.72 -15.32
CA LEU A 185 10.63 2.39 -15.18
C LEU A 185 10.05 1.93 -16.53
N ILE A 186 10.79 1.06 -17.24
CA ILE A 186 10.46 0.65 -18.62
C ILE A 186 9.15 -0.12 -18.71
N SER A 187 8.91 -1.06 -17.78
CA SER A 187 7.68 -1.86 -17.74
C SER A 187 6.45 -0.98 -17.57
N GLU A 188 6.53 0.01 -16.66
CA GLU A 188 5.47 0.97 -16.43
C GLU A 188 5.24 1.86 -17.65
N ALA A 189 6.32 2.31 -18.28
CA ALA A 189 6.21 3.12 -19.51
C ALA A 189 5.48 2.36 -20.62
N LEU A 190 5.77 1.06 -20.80
CA LEU A 190 5.11 0.22 -21.80
C LEU A 190 3.63 -0.04 -21.49
N GLU A 191 3.28 -0.23 -20.21
CA GLU A 191 1.87 -0.32 -19.79
C GLU A 191 1.10 0.98 -20.08
N LEU A 192 1.74 2.15 -19.85
CA LEU A 192 1.13 3.44 -20.15
C LEU A 192 0.99 3.67 -21.67
N VAL A 193 1.96 3.24 -22.48
CA VAL A 193 1.89 3.27 -23.94
C VAL A 193 0.69 2.45 -24.42
N GLU A 194 0.55 1.21 -23.95
CA GLU A 194 -0.59 0.35 -24.29
C GLU A 194 -1.92 1.03 -24.00
N LEU A 195 -2.06 1.61 -22.80
CA LEU A 195 -3.27 2.31 -22.39
C LEU A 195 -3.54 3.54 -23.27
N LYS A 196 -2.50 4.31 -23.62
CA LYS A 196 -2.63 5.47 -24.50
C LYS A 196 -3.04 5.08 -25.92
N ILE A 197 -2.50 3.98 -26.44
CA ILE A 197 -2.92 3.43 -27.75
C ILE A 197 -4.39 3.00 -27.70
N GLN A 198 -4.81 2.34 -26.64
CA GLN A 198 -6.21 1.93 -26.44
C GLN A 198 -7.15 3.14 -26.42
N LEU A 199 -6.73 4.28 -25.86
CA LEU A 199 -7.48 5.52 -25.78
C LEU A 199 -7.38 6.41 -27.06
N GLY A 200 -6.65 5.96 -28.08
CA GLY A 200 -6.40 6.77 -29.29
C GLY A 200 -5.46 7.96 -29.07
N LYS A 201 -4.75 8.03 -27.95
CA LYS A 201 -3.79 9.10 -27.60
C LYS A 201 -2.43 8.82 -28.24
N TYR A 202 -2.42 8.68 -29.58
CA TYR A 202 -1.27 8.21 -30.34
C TYR A 202 -0.05 9.10 -30.22
N ILE A 203 -0.23 10.43 -30.25
CA ILE A 203 0.89 11.39 -30.13
C ILE A 203 1.59 11.28 -28.77
N GLU A 204 0.80 11.04 -27.70
CA GLU A 204 1.37 10.88 -26.37
C GLU A 204 2.09 9.52 -26.22
N ALA A 205 1.55 8.46 -26.81
CA ALA A 205 2.19 7.15 -26.85
C ALA A 205 3.50 7.20 -27.62
N GLU A 206 3.54 7.89 -28.77
CA GLU A 206 4.73 8.05 -29.60
C GLU A 206 5.87 8.72 -28.85
N LYS A 207 5.61 9.80 -28.12
CA LYS A 207 6.63 10.49 -27.31
C LYS A 207 7.28 9.57 -26.26
N ILE A 208 6.50 8.71 -25.63
CA ILE A 208 7.05 7.74 -24.65
C ILE A 208 7.90 6.69 -25.39
N LEU A 209 7.45 6.22 -26.54
CA LEU A 209 8.17 5.22 -27.34
C LEU A 209 9.48 5.78 -27.90
N GLU A 210 9.50 7.05 -28.36
CA GLU A 210 10.72 7.73 -28.78
C GLU A 210 11.72 7.78 -27.61
N TYR A 211 11.27 8.23 -26.42
CA TYR A 211 12.12 8.24 -25.22
C TYR A 211 12.71 6.86 -24.90
N LEU A 212 11.91 5.77 -24.99
CA LEU A 212 12.37 4.41 -24.72
C LEU A 212 13.32 3.89 -25.79
N ASN A 213 13.03 4.15 -27.07
CA ASN A 213 13.76 3.57 -28.19
C ASN A 213 15.07 4.34 -28.49
N ASP A 214 15.19 5.60 -28.08
CA ASP A 214 16.42 6.38 -28.16
C ASP A 214 17.36 6.14 -26.96
N SER A 215 16.94 5.33 -25.99
CA SER A 215 17.71 5.03 -24.78
C SER A 215 18.37 3.64 -24.86
N PRO A 216 19.37 3.36 -23.98
CA PRO A 216 19.89 1.99 -23.81
C PRO A 216 18.82 0.97 -23.37
N SER A 217 17.65 1.45 -23.03
CA SER A 217 16.50 0.66 -22.58
C SER A 217 15.61 0.15 -23.72
N VAL A 218 16.03 0.32 -24.98
CA VAL A 218 15.30 -0.20 -26.14
C VAL A 218 15.07 -1.71 -26.01
N SER A 219 13.87 -2.15 -26.30
CA SER A 219 13.45 -3.55 -26.19
C SER A 219 12.62 -3.98 -27.41
N ALA A 220 12.55 -5.28 -27.65
CA ALA A 220 11.67 -5.81 -28.70
C ALA A 220 10.22 -5.35 -28.51
N GLN A 221 9.77 -5.20 -27.26
CA GLN A 221 8.41 -4.77 -26.94
C GLN A 221 8.18 -3.29 -27.25
N SER A 222 9.15 -2.40 -26.94
CA SER A 222 9.01 -0.98 -27.26
C SER A 222 9.03 -0.73 -28.77
N VAL A 223 9.91 -1.42 -29.51
CA VAL A 223 9.94 -1.34 -30.97
C VAL A 223 8.66 -1.90 -31.60
N TRP A 224 8.13 -2.99 -31.04
CA TRP A 224 6.85 -3.57 -31.47
C TRP A 224 5.67 -2.60 -31.31
N PHE A 225 5.57 -1.93 -30.16
CA PHE A 225 4.52 -0.91 -29.98
C PHE A 225 4.68 0.28 -30.93
N ALA A 226 5.92 0.70 -31.22
CA ALA A 226 6.17 1.77 -32.19
C ALA A 226 5.76 1.35 -33.60
N LEU A 227 6.02 0.09 -33.98
CA LEU A 227 5.57 -0.48 -35.26
C LEU A 227 4.05 -0.54 -35.35
N GLN A 228 3.37 -1.08 -34.33
CA GLN A 228 1.90 -1.15 -34.31
C GLN A 228 1.26 0.26 -34.34
N LEU A 229 1.89 1.24 -33.68
CA LEU A 229 1.42 2.61 -33.70
C LEU A 229 1.54 3.24 -35.08
N ALA A 230 2.69 3.05 -35.77
CA ALA A 230 2.92 3.49 -37.13
C ALA A 230 1.93 2.87 -38.11
N GLU A 231 1.61 1.59 -37.93
CA GLU A 231 0.62 0.87 -38.75
C GLU A 231 -0.79 1.45 -38.56
N ARG A 232 -1.24 1.67 -37.31
CA ARG A 232 -2.56 2.28 -37.00
C ARG A 232 -2.70 3.70 -37.53
N GLN A 233 -1.58 4.43 -37.68
CA GLN A 233 -1.54 5.78 -38.23
C GLN A 233 -1.28 5.82 -39.73
N ASN A 234 -1.18 4.66 -40.43
CA ASN A 234 -0.84 4.53 -41.83
C ASN A 234 0.51 5.21 -42.21
N GLN A 235 1.48 5.18 -41.30
CA GLN A 235 2.82 5.77 -41.50
C GLN A 235 3.78 4.70 -42.03
N ALA A 236 3.74 4.43 -43.35
CA ALA A 236 4.50 3.38 -43.99
C ALA A 236 6.02 3.45 -43.74
N ASP A 237 6.59 4.67 -43.78
CA ASP A 237 8.03 4.86 -43.55
C ASP A 237 8.45 4.47 -42.14
N LYS A 238 7.66 4.85 -41.13
CA LYS A 238 7.92 4.47 -39.75
C LYS A 238 7.69 2.97 -39.50
N LYS A 239 6.64 2.39 -40.12
CA LYS A 239 6.42 0.93 -40.08
C LYS A 239 7.66 0.18 -40.59
N ASN A 240 8.17 0.59 -41.76
CA ASN A 240 9.36 -0.03 -42.36
C ASN A 240 10.62 0.17 -41.51
N HIS A 241 10.79 1.37 -40.93
CA HIS A 241 11.91 1.66 -40.02
C HIS A 241 11.90 0.72 -38.79
N TRP A 242 10.78 0.65 -38.08
CA TRP A 242 10.66 -0.18 -36.89
C TRP A 242 10.73 -1.69 -37.22
N GLY A 243 10.17 -2.11 -38.35
CA GLY A 243 10.30 -3.50 -38.84
C GLY A 243 11.75 -3.89 -39.08
N LYS A 244 12.54 -3.04 -39.74
CA LYS A 244 13.98 -3.26 -39.93
C LYS A 244 14.73 -3.30 -38.59
N MET A 245 14.42 -2.38 -37.67
CA MET A 245 15.03 -2.35 -36.33
C MET A 245 14.75 -3.65 -35.56
N LEU A 246 13.51 -4.14 -35.61
CA LEU A 246 13.10 -5.40 -34.98
C LEU A 246 13.88 -6.59 -35.56
N GLY A 247 14.03 -6.68 -36.88
CA GLY A 247 14.80 -7.75 -37.56
C GLY A 247 16.30 -7.69 -37.27
N LEU A 248 16.90 -6.49 -37.24
CA LEU A 248 18.33 -6.33 -37.02
C LEU A 248 18.76 -6.59 -35.58
N HIS A 249 18.00 -6.08 -34.61
CA HIS A 249 18.42 -6.13 -33.21
C HIS A 249 17.67 -7.15 -32.35
N PHE A 250 16.52 -7.63 -32.81
CA PHE A 250 15.64 -8.52 -32.03
C PHE A 250 15.14 -9.72 -32.84
N SER A 251 15.95 -10.24 -33.78
CA SER A 251 15.60 -11.34 -34.71
C SER A 251 15.12 -12.63 -34.03
N ASN A 252 15.49 -12.86 -32.76
CA ASN A 252 15.06 -14.04 -31.99
C ASN A 252 13.83 -13.80 -31.15
N SER A 253 13.25 -12.57 -31.16
CA SER A 253 12.10 -12.20 -30.35
C SER A 253 10.78 -12.79 -30.88
N ALA A 254 9.80 -12.92 -29.98
CA ALA A 254 8.45 -13.28 -30.38
C ALA A 254 7.81 -12.18 -31.26
N GLN A 255 8.17 -10.91 -31.04
CA GLN A 255 7.71 -9.75 -31.79
C GLN A 255 8.17 -9.79 -33.24
N TRP A 256 9.44 -10.18 -33.49
CA TRP A 256 9.94 -10.35 -34.85
C TRP A 256 9.21 -11.47 -35.61
N ARG A 257 8.98 -12.60 -34.96
CA ARG A 257 8.19 -13.70 -35.54
C ARG A 257 6.77 -13.26 -35.91
N ALA A 258 6.10 -12.57 -34.98
CA ALA A 258 4.75 -12.02 -35.21
C ALA A 258 4.72 -11.01 -36.38
N TYR A 259 5.78 -10.21 -36.57
CA TYR A 259 5.89 -9.30 -37.68
C TYR A 259 6.05 -10.03 -39.01
N GLN A 260 6.89 -11.09 -39.06
CA GLN A 260 7.08 -11.92 -40.27
C GLN A 260 5.77 -12.64 -40.66
N ASP A 261 5.06 -13.18 -39.66
CA ASP A 261 3.79 -13.89 -39.90
C ASP A 261 2.72 -12.92 -40.44
N GLY A 262 2.64 -11.69 -39.91
CA GLY A 262 1.73 -10.63 -40.40
C GLY A 262 2.09 -10.14 -41.79
N ALA A 263 3.39 -9.97 -42.08
CA ALA A 263 3.86 -9.51 -43.38
C ALA A 263 3.70 -10.57 -44.51
N SER A 264 3.46 -11.82 -44.12
CA SER A 264 3.21 -12.91 -45.12
C SER A 264 1.74 -13.02 -45.52
N HIS A 265 0.84 -12.23 -44.90
CA HIS A 265 -0.61 -12.26 -45.15
C HIS A 265 -1.13 -10.99 -45.85
N ASP A 266 -0.28 -9.95 -46.07
CA ASP A 266 -0.52 -8.77 -46.90
C ASP A 266 0.11 -8.92 -48.31
#